data_2f21aee7e8be417f2e0fb61472b61a24
#
_entry.id   2f21aee7e8be417f2e0fb61472b61a24
#
_cell.length_a   1.000
_cell.length_b   1.000
_cell.length_c   1.000
_cell.angle_alpha   90.00
_cell.angle_beta   90.00
_cell.angle_gamma   90.00
#
_symmetry.space_group_name_H-M   'P 1'
#
loop_
_entity.id
_entity.type
_entity.pdbx_description
1 polymer ?
#
loop_
_entity_poly.entity_id
_entity_poly.type
_entity_poly.pdbx_seq_one_letter_code
_entity_poly.pdbx_strand_id
1 'polypeptide(L)'
;MSFYFGDKTRDEIAQAAAQNTVIVLPVGTTEEHGSHLPVETDAIIARYFGDALGKACEAAQIPVLVMRTIAYGFSMQIVRKWAGCPNIDPDTFTSYIFCMVDSLVEMGFKKIVMLDCHGNHDCLLRTVMRKIADKHNVFTMTLSPSALSNYDAIKKDPAGD
;
A
#
# COMPACT_ATOMS: atom_id res chain seq x y z
N MET A 1 -18.28 -2.44 13.03
CA MET A 1 -17.03 -3.04 13.60
C MET A 1 -15.83 -2.38 12.93
N SER A 2 -14.68 -2.26 13.61
CA SER A 2 -13.47 -1.70 12.96
C SER A 2 -13.05 -2.54 11.77
N PHE A 3 -12.70 -1.90 10.65
CA PHE A 3 -12.10 -2.55 9.48
C PHE A 3 -10.55 -2.63 9.57
N TYR A 4 -9.95 -2.15 10.65
CA TYR A 4 -8.49 -2.24 10.80
C TYR A 4 -8.06 -3.63 11.24
N PHE A 5 -7.06 -4.18 10.55
CA PHE A 5 -6.45 -5.48 10.88
C PHE A 5 -5.90 -5.51 12.31
N GLY A 6 -5.22 -4.44 12.72
CA GLY A 6 -4.59 -4.33 14.03
C GLY A 6 -5.55 -4.24 15.21
N ASP A 7 -6.85 -4.01 14.97
CA ASP A 7 -7.88 -3.97 16.00
C ASP A 7 -8.54 -5.35 16.22
N LYS A 8 -8.14 -6.37 15.45
CA LYS A 8 -8.71 -7.69 15.49
C LYS A 8 -7.93 -8.63 16.40
N THR A 9 -8.66 -9.48 17.07
CA THR A 9 -8.10 -10.62 17.80
C THR A 9 -7.65 -11.72 16.83
N ARG A 10 -6.83 -12.66 17.32
CA ARG A 10 -6.38 -13.82 16.54
C ARG A 10 -7.57 -14.59 15.91
N ASP A 11 -8.63 -14.79 16.68
CA ASP A 11 -9.77 -15.61 16.23
C ASP A 11 -10.62 -14.87 15.19
N GLU A 12 -10.77 -13.54 15.31
CA GLU A 12 -11.39 -12.70 14.28
C GLU A 12 -10.58 -12.68 12.98
N ILE A 13 -9.24 -12.68 13.05
CA ILE A 13 -8.38 -12.77 11.86
C ILE A 13 -8.55 -14.12 11.17
N ALA A 14 -8.57 -15.24 11.91
CA ALA A 14 -8.81 -16.56 11.36
C ALA A 14 -10.19 -16.65 10.70
N GLN A 15 -11.22 -16.09 11.30
CA GLN A 15 -12.56 -16.02 10.73
C GLN A 15 -12.59 -15.17 9.45
N ALA A 16 -11.93 -14.01 9.45
CA ALA A 16 -11.85 -13.13 8.27
C ALA A 16 -11.17 -13.84 7.09
N ALA A 17 -10.08 -14.57 7.33
CA ALA A 17 -9.41 -15.36 6.29
C ALA A 17 -10.34 -16.44 5.71
N ALA A 18 -11.06 -17.16 6.56
CA ALA A 18 -12.04 -18.18 6.14
C ALA A 18 -13.22 -17.58 5.33
N GLN A 19 -13.58 -16.33 5.59
CA GLN A 19 -14.62 -15.57 4.87
C GLN A 19 -14.12 -14.94 3.56
N ASN A 20 -12.89 -15.23 3.14
CA ASN A 20 -12.29 -14.67 1.92
C ASN A 20 -12.26 -13.13 1.90
N THR A 21 -12.00 -12.54 3.08
CA THR A 21 -11.88 -11.08 3.28
C THR A 21 -10.73 -10.51 2.47
N VAL A 22 -10.91 -9.32 1.92
CA VAL A 22 -9.86 -8.58 1.20
C VAL A 22 -8.91 -7.95 2.21
N ILE A 23 -7.62 -8.10 2.02
CA ILE A 23 -6.60 -7.34 2.72
C ILE A 23 -6.19 -6.15 1.87
N VAL A 24 -6.15 -4.98 2.48
CA VAL A 24 -5.54 -3.76 1.90
C VAL A 24 -4.28 -3.45 2.70
N LEU A 25 -3.15 -3.41 2.03
CA LEU A 25 -1.86 -3.00 2.57
C LEU A 25 -1.48 -1.63 1.98
N PRO A 26 -1.72 -0.52 2.71
CA PRO A 26 -1.31 0.80 2.26
C PRO A 26 0.22 0.92 2.31
N VAL A 27 0.82 1.40 1.20
CA VAL A 27 2.26 1.54 1.03
C VAL A 27 2.57 2.96 0.57
N GLY A 28 3.36 3.65 1.35
CA GLY A 28 3.93 4.96 1.03
C GLY A 28 5.42 4.97 1.30
N THR A 29 6.00 6.14 1.34
CA THR A 29 7.38 6.35 1.80
C THR A 29 7.50 7.65 2.57
N THR A 30 8.65 7.86 3.19
CA THR A 30 9.06 9.11 3.80
C THR A 30 10.20 9.66 2.97
N GLU A 31 9.93 10.71 2.21
CA GLU A 31 10.92 11.38 1.37
C GLU A 31 10.62 12.88 1.24
N GLU A 32 11.55 13.64 0.73
CA GLU A 32 11.36 15.07 0.51
C GLU A 32 10.24 15.33 -0.52
N HIS A 33 9.40 16.33 -0.25
CA HIS A 33 8.31 16.80 -1.12
C HIS A 33 8.36 18.33 -1.28
N GLY A 34 9.55 18.86 -1.40
CA GLY A 34 9.78 20.32 -1.43
C GLY A 34 9.60 20.98 -0.07
N SER A 35 9.61 22.31 -0.06
CA SER A 35 9.55 23.11 1.18
C SER A 35 8.16 23.27 1.78
N HIS A 36 7.12 22.81 1.10
CA HIS A 36 5.72 23.10 1.42
C HIS A 36 4.90 21.88 1.86
N LEU A 37 5.42 20.68 1.68
CA LEU A 37 4.77 19.44 2.11
C LEU A 37 5.62 18.68 3.15
N PRO A 38 4.98 17.95 4.06
CA PRO A 38 5.71 17.13 5.01
C PRO A 38 6.39 15.94 4.31
N VAL A 39 7.49 15.47 4.87
CA VAL A 39 8.25 14.32 4.31
C VAL A 39 7.46 13.01 4.31
N GLU A 40 6.43 12.87 5.13
CA GLU A 40 5.52 11.70 5.14
C GLU A 40 4.34 11.83 4.16
N THR A 41 4.38 12.72 3.18
CA THR A 41 3.24 12.98 2.29
C THR A 41 2.68 11.71 1.67
N ASP A 42 3.52 10.84 1.11
CA ASP A 42 3.05 9.58 0.51
C ASP A 42 2.41 8.63 1.52
N ALA A 43 2.98 8.54 2.72
CA ALA A 43 2.41 7.71 3.80
C ALA A 43 1.08 8.27 4.32
N ILE A 44 0.95 9.61 4.39
CA ILE A 44 -0.32 10.29 4.72
C ILE A 44 -1.38 9.99 3.67
N ILE A 45 -1.02 10.07 2.39
CA ILE A 45 -1.91 9.78 1.26
C ILE A 45 -2.32 8.30 1.29
N ALA A 46 -1.37 7.38 1.48
CA ALA A 46 -1.64 5.95 1.55
C ALA A 46 -2.61 5.61 2.69
N ARG A 47 -2.41 6.20 3.87
CA ARG A 47 -3.33 6.05 5.00
C ARG A 47 -4.72 6.58 4.67
N TYR A 48 -4.81 7.78 4.10
CA TYR A 48 -6.09 8.39 3.73
C TYR A 48 -6.89 7.51 2.75
N PHE A 49 -6.25 7.03 1.70
CA PHE A 49 -6.90 6.14 0.74
C PHE A 49 -7.24 4.77 1.33
N GLY A 50 -6.39 4.22 2.19
CA GLY A 50 -6.68 3.00 2.93
C GLY A 50 -7.95 3.14 3.79
N ASP A 51 -8.05 4.24 4.54
CA ASP A 51 -9.21 4.54 5.39
C ASP A 51 -10.48 4.79 4.55
N ALA A 52 -10.36 5.53 3.46
CA ALA A 52 -11.48 5.80 2.56
C ALA A 52 -12.00 4.51 1.91
N LEU A 53 -11.10 3.63 1.47
CA LEU A 53 -11.43 2.33 0.91
C LEU A 53 -12.10 1.41 1.95
N GLY A 54 -11.56 1.38 3.17
CA GLY A 54 -12.15 0.63 4.28
C GLY A 54 -13.59 1.05 4.56
N LYS A 55 -13.85 2.36 4.66
CA LYS A 55 -15.19 2.93 4.85
C LYS A 55 -16.13 2.62 3.66
N ALA A 56 -15.64 2.74 2.43
CA ALA A 56 -16.43 2.44 1.24
C ALA A 56 -16.82 0.96 1.16
N CYS A 57 -15.89 0.06 1.48
CA CYS A 57 -16.15 -1.38 1.54
C CYS A 57 -17.15 -1.73 2.65
N GLU A 58 -17.00 -1.12 3.84
CA GLU A 58 -17.97 -1.31 4.95
C GLU A 58 -19.38 -0.88 4.54
N ALA A 59 -19.54 0.29 3.90
CA ALA A 59 -20.81 0.77 3.39
C ALA A 59 -21.41 -0.15 2.31
N ALA A 60 -20.56 -0.76 1.49
CA ALA A 60 -20.95 -1.72 0.44
C ALA A 60 -21.09 -3.16 0.96
N GLN A 61 -20.91 -3.41 2.25
CA GLN A 61 -20.91 -4.73 2.89
C GLN A 61 -19.87 -5.71 2.27
N ILE A 62 -18.75 -5.18 1.79
CA ILE A 62 -17.63 -5.97 1.27
C ILE A 62 -16.66 -6.24 2.43
N PRO A 63 -16.39 -7.51 2.78
CA PRO A 63 -15.45 -7.83 3.84
C PRO A 63 -14.04 -7.35 3.50
N VAL A 64 -13.50 -6.44 4.32
CA VAL A 64 -12.17 -5.85 4.14
C VAL A 64 -11.46 -5.70 5.48
N LEU A 65 -10.15 -5.88 5.49
CA LEU A 65 -9.27 -5.49 6.57
C LEU A 65 -8.14 -4.62 6.02
N VAL A 66 -7.97 -3.44 6.60
CA VAL A 66 -6.93 -2.48 6.24
C VAL A 66 -5.78 -2.60 7.24
N MET A 67 -4.58 -2.84 6.73
CA MET A 67 -3.36 -2.90 7.54
C MET A 67 -2.82 -1.51 7.87
N ARG A 68 -1.91 -1.43 8.84
CA ARG A 68 -1.17 -0.19 9.09
C ARG A 68 -0.34 0.18 7.87
N THR A 69 -0.29 1.47 7.56
CA THR A 69 0.48 2.01 6.45
C THR A 69 1.98 1.73 6.63
N ILE A 70 2.61 1.22 5.59
CA ILE A 70 4.07 1.17 5.49
C ILE A 70 4.53 2.57 5.10
N ALA A 71 5.27 3.21 6.02
CA ALA A 71 5.69 4.60 5.90
C ALA A 71 7.16 4.76 5.45
N TYR A 72 7.91 3.69 5.35
CA TYR A 72 9.30 3.70 4.89
C TYR A 72 9.47 2.75 3.72
N GLY A 73 10.09 3.24 2.66
CA GLY A 73 10.23 2.52 1.42
C GLY A 73 11.50 2.88 0.66
N PHE A 74 11.50 2.59 -0.62
CA PHE A 74 12.60 2.92 -1.53
C PHE A 74 12.36 4.30 -2.16
N SER A 75 13.34 5.17 -2.05
CA SER A 75 13.40 6.46 -2.74
C SER A 75 14.60 6.52 -3.69
N MET A 76 14.45 7.13 -4.85
CA MET A 76 15.54 7.26 -5.84
C MET A 76 16.69 8.11 -5.31
N GLN A 77 17.90 7.82 -5.76
CA GLN A 77 19.11 8.54 -5.33
C GLN A 77 19.02 10.06 -5.53
N ILE A 78 18.28 10.51 -6.55
CA ILE A 78 18.15 11.93 -6.86
C ILE A 78 17.48 12.73 -5.73
N VAL A 79 16.52 12.12 -5.02
CA VAL A 79 15.81 12.78 -3.90
C VAL A 79 16.51 12.56 -2.56
N ARG A 80 17.30 11.50 -2.42
CA ARG A 80 18.03 11.18 -1.17
C ARG A 80 19.11 12.15 -0.76
N LYS A 81 19.52 13.05 -1.66
CA LYS A 81 20.44 14.16 -1.32
C LYS A 81 19.82 15.22 -0.43
N TRP A 82 18.50 15.26 -0.35
CA TRP A 82 17.76 16.19 0.50
C TRP A 82 17.49 15.60 1.88
N ALA A 83 17.36 16.46 2.88
CA ALA A 83 17.01 16.03 4.23
C ALA A 83 15.60 15.42 4.27
N GLY A 84 15.39 14.40 5.13
CA GLY A 84 14.09 13.79 5.34
C GLY A 84 13.79 12.57 4.49
N CYS A 85 14.81 11.95 3.86
CA CYS A 85 14.67 10.74 3.04
C CYS A 85 15.35 9.52 3.69
N PRO A 86 14.83 8.93 4.79
CA PRO A 86 15.30 7.64 5.26
C PRO A 86 14.94 6.58 4.23
N ASN A 87 15.94 5.91 3.66
CA ASN A 87 15.75 5.02 2.52
C ASN A 87 15.95 3.56 2.90
N ILE A 88 15.07 2.70 2.40
CA ILE A 88 15.29 1.25 2.34
C ILE A 88 15.73 0.92 0.91
N ASP A 89 16.80 0.13 0.75
CA ASP A 89 17.23 -0.30 -0.58
C ASP A 89 16.17 -1.18 -1.27
N PRO A 90 16.18 -1.26 -2.63
CA PRO A 90 15.11 -1.93 -3.36
C PRO A 90 14.99 -3.43 -3.05
N ASP A 91 16.09 -4.12 -2.78
CA ASP A 91 16.06 -5.55 -2.51
C ASP A 91 15.49 -5.83 -1.11
N THR A 92 15.92 -5.06 -0.12
CA THR A 92 15.38 -5.12 1.25
C THR A 92 13.91 -4.74 1.29
N PHE A 93 13.50 -3.68 0.59
CA PHE A 93 12.09 -3.29 0.50
C PHE A 93 11.25 -4.38 -0.16
N THR A 94 11.69 -4.90 -1.31
CA THR A 94 10.99 -6.00 -2.00
C THR A 94 10.87 -7.23 -1.10
N SER A 95 11.93 -7.59 -0.38
CA SER A 95 11.93 -8.72 0.54
C SER A 95 11.01 -8.50 1.73
N TYR A 96 10.98 -7.29 2.29
CA TYR A 96 10.08 -6.92 3.40
C TYR A 96 8.62 -7.02 2.99
N ILE A 97 8.22 -6.41 1.86
CA ILE A 97 6.85 -6.49 1.38
C ILE A 97 6.48 -7.94 1.03
N PHE A 98 7.42 -8.68 0.40
CA PHE A 98 7.19 -10.10 0.12
C PHE A 98 6.90 -10.89 1.41
N CYS A 99 7.70 -10.74 2.46
CA CYS A 99 7.48 -11.44 3.73
C CYS A 99 6.13 -11.09 4.37
N MET A 100 5.72 -9.82 4.29
CA MET A 100 4.42 -9.38 4.80
C MET A 100 3.27 -10.04 4.04
N VAL A 101 3.30 -10.02 2.70
CA VAL A 101 2.26 -10.60 1.87
C VAL A 101 2.26 -12.13 1.96
N ASP A 102 3.42 -12.74 1.98
CA ASP A 102 3.62 -14.20 2.16
C ASP A 102 2.96 -14.69 3.45
N SER A 103 3.23 -14.01 4.56
CA SER A 103 2.62 -14.32 5.86
C SER A 103 1.09 -14.20 5.84
N LEU A 104 0.54 -13.22 5.14
CA LEU A 104 -0.91 -13.08 4.98
C LEU A 104 -1.51 -14.24 4.19
N VAL A 105 -0.83 -14.70 3.14
CA VAL A 105 -1.25 -15.87 2.38
C VAL A 105 -1.18 -17.14 3.23
N GLU A 106 -0.13 -17.30 4.05
CA GLU A 106 -0.01 -18.42 5.00
C GLU A 106 -1.11 -18.41 6.07
N MET A 107 -1.62 -17.23 6.47
CA MET A 107 -2.81 -17.10 7.33
C MET A 107 -4.12 -17.47 6.63
N GLY A 108 -4.10 -17.71 5.30
CA GLY A 108 -5.28 -18.13 4.52
C GLY A 108 -5.93 -17.01 3.70
N PHE A 109 -5.40 -15.79 3.71
CA PHE A 109 -5.94 -14.71 2.86
C PHE A 109 -5.57 -14.93 1.39
N LYS A 110 -6.55 -14.76 0.50
CA LYS A 110 -6.41 -15.00 -0.94
C LYS A 110 -6.58 -13.76 -1.80
N LYS A 111 -6.97 -12.65 -1.20
CA LYS A 111 -7.22 -11.37 -1.89
C LYS A 111 -6.44 -10.28 -1.18
N ILE A 112 -5.31 -9.88 -1.75
CA ILE A 112 -4.42 -8.89 -1.14
C ILE A 112 -4.15 -7.78 -2.15
N VAL A 113 -4.45 -6.56 -1.74
CA VAL A 113 -4.23 -5.33 -2.51
C VAL A 113 -3.13 -4.52 -1.83
N MET A 114 -2.02 -4.32 -2.50
CA MET A 114 -0.99 -3.36 -2.13
C MET A 114 -1.39 -2.00 -2.70
N LEU A 115 -1.84 -1.10 -1.84
CA LEU A 115 -2.30 0.25 -2.21
C LEU A 115 -1.09 1.18 -2.21
N ASP A 116 -0.48 1.36 -3.39
CA ASP A 116 0.76 2.10 -3.58
C ASP A 116 0.51 3.58 -3.84
N CYS A 117 1.05 4.42 -2.99
CA CYS A 117 0.96 5.87 -3.10
C CYS A 117 2.32 6.53 -3.33
N HIS A 118 3.32 5.77 -3.81
CA HIS A 118 4.64 6.28 -4.17
C HIS A 118 5.10 5.73 -5.53
N GLY A 119 5.42 6.64 -6.45
CA GLY A 119 5.68 6.29 -7.85
C GLY A 119 6.85 5.34 -8.10
N ASN A 120 7.83 5.27 -7.21
CA ASN A 120 9.03 4.46 -7.40
C ASN A 120 8.87 3.00 -6.92
N HIS A 121 7.76 2.64 -6.30
CA HIS A 121 7.52 1.30 -5.81
C HIS A 121 6.89 0.35 -6.83
N ASP A 122 6.25 0.83 -7.90
CA ASP A 122 5.45 0.01 -8.82
C ASP A 122 6.18 -1.23 -9.32
N CYS A 123 7.39 -1.07 -9.83
CA CYS A 123 8.17 -2.21 -10.36
C CYS A 123 8.57 -3.22 -9.26
N LEU A 124 8.83 -2.74 -8.03
CA LEU A 124 9.18 -3.57 -6.88
C LEU A 124 7.97 -4.36 -6.39
N LEU A 125 6.82 -3.70 -6.27
CA LEU A 125 5.57 -4.34 -5.85
C LEU A 125 5.07 -5.35 -6.89
N ARG A 126 5.22 -5.07 -8.19
CA ARG A 126 4.96 -6.05 -9.26
C ARG A 126 5.87 -7.26 -9.17
N THR A 127 7.11 -7.09 -8.75
CA THR A 127 8.02 -8.21 -8.47
C THR A 127 7.52 -9.06 -7.32
N VAL A 128 7.03 -8.43 -6.23
CA VAL A 128 6.39 -9.14 -5.11
C VAL A 128 5.19 -9.95 -5.60
N MET A 129 4.29 -9.36 -6.40
CA MET A 129 3.13 -10.06 -6.96
C MET A 129 3.55 -11.33 -7.72
N ARG A 130 4.59 -11.27 -8.55
CA ARG A 130 5.09 -12.41 -9.31
C ARG A 130 5.63 -13.51 -8.39
N LYS A 131 6.44 -13.14 -7.39
CA LYS A 131 6.97 -14.09 -6.40
C LYS A 131 5.87 -14.78 -5.60
N ILE A 132 4.82 -14.06 -5.20
CA ILE A 132 3.68 -14.62 -4.47
C ILE A 132 2.87 -15.56 -5.37
N ALA A 133 2.59 -15.16 -6.61
CA ALA A 133 1.87 -16.00 -7.55
C ALA A 133 2.62 -17.30 -7.86
N ASP A 134 3.94 -17.24 -8.01
CA ASP A 134 4.78 -18.41 -8.25
C ASP A 134 4.82 -19.35 -7.05
N LYS A 135 4.95 -18.81 -5.84
CA LYS A 135 5.04 -19.61 -4.60
C LYS A 135 3.71 -20.23 -4.18
N HIS A 136 2.60 -19.49 -4.28
CA HIS A 136 1.32 -19.85 -3.65
C HIS A 136 0.16 -20.02 -4.61
N ASN A 137 0.32 -19.69 -5.87
CA ASN A 137 -0.78 -19.65 -6.85
C ASN A 137 -1.97 -18.78 -6.38
N VAL A 138 -1.67 -17.68 -5.69
CA VAL A 138 -2.64 -16.71 -5.16
C VAL A 138 -2.52 -15.40 -5.95
N PHE A 139 -3.67 -14.80 -6.26
CA PHE A 139 -3.70 -13.51 -6.95
C PHE A 139 -3.55 -12.38 -5.93
N THR A 140 -2.53 -11.54 -6.16
CA THR A 140 -2.36 -10.25 -5.47
C THR A 140 -2.36 -9.13 -6.50
N MET A 141 -2.66 -7.90 -6.09
CA MET A 141 -2.59 -6.76 -6.99
C MET A 141 -1.88 -5.57 -6.33
N THR A 142 -1.27 -4.74 -7.14
CA THR A 142 -0.89 -3.38 -6.78
C THR A 142 -1.90 -2.41 -7.39
N LEU A 143 -2.27 -1.40 -6.62
CA LEU A 143 -3.21 -0.36 -7.03
C LEU A 143 -2.61 0.99 -6.65
N SER A 144 -2.42 1.85 -7.64
CA SER A 144 -2.07 3.25 -7.39
C SER A 144 -3.29 4.14 -7.62
N PRO A 145 -3.68 4.98 -6.65
CA PRO A 145 -4.76 5.95 -6.86
C PRO A 145 -4.51 6.87 -8.05
N SER A 146 -3.25 7.19 -8.33
CA SER A 146 -2.86 8.01 -9.49
C SER A 146 -3.22 7.36 -10.82
N ALA A 147 -3.17 6.04 -10.92
CA ALA A 147 -3.54 5.31 -12.14
C ALA A 147 -5.05 5.32 -12.40
N LEU A 148 -5.86 5.63 -11.39
CA LEU A 148 -7.32 5.71 -11.48
C LEU A 148 -7.83 7.15 -11.66
N SER A 149 -6.95 8.15 -11.48
CA SER A 149 -7.33 9.55 -11.55
C SER A 149 -7.24 10.06 -12.99
N ASN A 150 -8.22 10.85 -13.40
CA ASN A 150 -8.12 11.66 -14.61
C ASN A 150 -7.37 12.94 -14.28
N TYR A 151 -6.03 12.89 -14.36
CA TYR A 151 -5.16 14.03 -14.05
C TYR A 151 -5.48 15.27 -14.91
N ASP A 152 -5.88 15.09 -16.17
CA ASP A 152 -6.19 16.20 -17.08
C ASP A 152 -7.43 16.99 -16.63
N ALA A 153 -8.36 16.32 -15.93
CA ALA A 153 -9.52 16.98 -15.35
C ALA A 153 -9.19 17.79 -14.07
N ILE A 154 -8.05 17.53 -13.44
CA ILE A 154 -7.65 18.14 -12.17
C ILE A 154 -6.63 19.27 -12.40
N LYS A 155 -5.86 19.21 -13.47
CA LYS A 155 -4.91 20.26 -13.84
C LYS A 155 -5.68 21.54 -14.17
N LYS A 156 -5.62 22.50 -13.25
CA LYS A 156 -6.19 23.85 -13.46
C LYS A 156 -5.27 24.75 -14.25
N ASP A 157 -3.99 24.44 -14.33
CA ASP A 157 -2.97 25.18 -15.07
C ASP A 157 -2.04 24.20 -15.79
N PRO A 158 -2.10 24.15 -17.15
CA PRO A 158 -1.19 23.34 -17.93
C PRO A 158 0.26 23.87 -17.92
N ALA A 159 0.50 25.08 -17.48
CA ALA A 159 1.86 25.65 -17.41
C ALA A 159 2.61 25.21 -16.16
N GLY A 160 1.93 24.71 -15.12
CA GLY A 160 2.52 23.95 -14.00
C GLY A 160 3.73 24.59 -13.34
N ASP A 161 3.72 25.91 -13.15
CA ASP A 161 4.78 26.62 -12.45
C ASP A 161 4.65 26.50 -10.93
#